data_262e9b27e4d1d8f7af18631fcfd0822d
#
_entry.id   262e9b27e4d1d8f7af18631fcfd0822d
#
_cell.length_a   1.000
_cell.length_b   1.000
_cell.length_c   1.000
_cell.angle_alpha   90.00
_cell.angle_beta   90.00
_cell.angle_gamma   90.00
#
_symmetry.space_group_name_H-M   'P 1'
#
loop_
_entity.id
_entity.type
_entity.pdbx_description
1 polymer ?
#
loop_
_entity_poly.entity_id
_entity_poly.type
_entity_poly.pdbx_seq_one_letter_code
_entity_poly.pdbx_strand_id
1 'polypeptide(L)'
;IHVALQDFPLERAEYRNHDYWLQVAKELKPTLNPADAILLSEVLGLYEALTAVYPNRPKGFIHSDLFRDNTLFEGNQLKGILDFYELNKDEFLFDIAITLNDFCTDYPEVHLNEVKAQAFLEAYETVRPLTTDEKACLEIYLAMAAARFWLMRLQVAQKNAQQGRTGDDILQKNPQEMRNMLVERLKFMTA
;
A
#
# COMPACT_ATOMS: atom_id res chain seq x y z
N ILE A 1 -2.48 -15.52 4.49
CA ILE A 1 -3.49 -14.69 5.18
C ILE A 1 -4.80 -14.78 4.43
N HIS A 2 -4.92 -14.34 3.18
CA HIS A 2 -6.17 -14.17 2.44
C HIS A 2 -7.05 -15.44 2.42
N VAL A 3 -6.48 -16.60 2.11
CA VAL A 3 -7.20 -17.89 2.13
C VAL A 3 -7.50 -18.33 3.56
N ALA A 4 -6.54 -18.16 4.49
CA ALA A 4 -6.71 -18.57 5.89
C ALA A 4 -7.80 -17.78 6.63
N LEU A 5 -8.06 -16.53 6.22
CA LEU A 5 -9.07 -15.65 6.83
C LEU A 5 -10.37 -15.57 6.03
N GLN A 6 -10.54 -16.38 4.98
CA GLN A 6 -11.70 -16.30 4.09
C GLN A 6 -13.03 -16.47 4.85
N ASP A 7 -13.08 -17.42 5.79
CA ASP A 7 -14.26 -17.73 6.58
C ASP A 7 -14.14 -17.22 8.03
N PHE A 8 -13.26 -16.26 8.27
CA PHE A 8 -13.04 -15.74 9.62
C PHE A 8 -14.24 -14.90 10.08
N PRO A 9 -14.88 -15.25 11.21
CA PRO A 9 -16.15 -14.65 11.64
C PRO A 9 -15.99 -13.29 12.31
N LEU A 10 -15.03 -12.48 11.89
CA LEU A 10 -14.84 -11.14 12.45
C LEU A 10 -15.77 -10.14 11.76
N GLU A 11 -16.70 -9.58 12.51
CA GLU A 11 -17.39 -8.35 12.13
C GLU A 11 -16.58 -7.16 12.64
N ARG A 12 -15.85 -6.51 11.75
CA ARG A 12 -15.19 -5.25 12.04
C ARG A 12 -15.79 -4.18 11.16
N ALA A 13 -16.14 -3.03 11.74
CA ALA A 13 -16.50 -1.86 10.97
C ALA A 13 -15.35 -1.54 9.98
N GLU A 14 -15.71 -1.14 8.76
CA GLU A 14 -14.72 -0.71 7.76
C GLU A 14 -13.80 0.35 8.37
N TYR A 15 -12.52 0.06 8.37
CA TYR A 15 -11.50 0.88 9.02
C TYR A 15 -10.40 1.16 8.02
N ARG A 16 -10.16 2.44 7.73
CA ARG A 16 -9.13 2.88 6.79
C ARG A 16 -9.20 2.19 5.42
N ASN A 17 -10.42 1.95 4.93
CA ASN A 17 -10.69 1.47 3.59
C ASN A 17 -10.35 2.55 2.52
N HIS A 18 -10.65 2.26 1.26
CA HIS A 18 -10.43 3.19 0.16
C HIS A 18 -11.09 4.57 0.39
N ASP A 19 -12.34 4.61 0.83
CA ASP A 19 -13.08 5.86 1.06
C ASP A 19 -12.42 6.72 2.15
N TYR A 20 -11.91 6.08 3.21
CA TYR A 20 -11.12 6.78 4.21
C TYR A 20 -9.90 7.47 3.58
N TRP A 21 -9.15 6.77 2.72
CA TRP A 21 -7.95 7.34 2.10
C TRP A 21 -8.27 8.44 1.09
N LEU A 22 -9.41 8.36 0.38
CA LEU A 22 -9.90 9.46 -0.44
C LEU A 22 -10.20 10.71 0.39
N GLN A 23 -10.81 10.53 1.56
CA GLN A 23 -11.08 11.64 2.47
C GLN A 23 -9.77 12.27 2.98
N VAL A 24 -8.81 11.44 3.40
CA VAL A 24 -7.48 11.92 3.82
C VAL A 24 -6.77 12.69 2.70
N ALA A 25 -6.82 12.19 1.48
CA ALA A 25 -6.25 12.87 0.32
C ALA A 25 -6.89 14.25 0.09
N LYS A 26 -8.21 14.34 0.21
CA LYS A 26 -8.95 15.60 0.10
C LYS A 26 -8.57 16.61 1.17
N GLU A 27 -8.35 16.16 2.40
CA GLU A 27 -7.95 17.01 3.54
C GLU A 27 -6.50 17.49 3.41
N LEU A 28 -5.58 16.62 2.98
CA LEU A 28 -4.16 16.94 2.89
C LEU A 28 -3.79 17.74 1.63
N LYS A 29 -4.49 17.50 0.51
CA LYS A 29 -4.17 18.13 -0.77
C LYS A 29 -3.98 19.66 -0.72
N PRO A 30 -4.80 20.44 0.00
CA PRO A 30 -4.61 21.88 0.11
C PRO A 30 -3.32 22.29 0.87
N THR A 31 -2.72 21.39 1.63
CA THR A 31 -1.49 21.63 2.40
C THR A 31 -0.21 21.26 1.64
N LEU A 32 -0.36 20.59 0.50
CA LEU A 32 0.76 20.16 -0.34
C LEU A 32 1.27 21.32 -1.22
N ASN A 33 2.53 21.23 -1.63
CA ASN A 33 3.02 22.07 -2.71
C ASN A 33 2.33 21.71 -4.05
N PRO A 34 2.35 22.59 -5.05
CA PRO A 34 1.62 22.37 -6.32
C PRO A 34 2.00 21.08 -7.04
N ALA A 35 3.28 20.69 -7.05
CA ALA A 35 3.74 19.47 -7.71
C ALA A 35 3.18 18.21 -7.04
N ASP A 36 3.17 18.18 -5.71
CA ASP A 36 2.65 17.07 -4.92
C ASP A 36 1.12 16.99 -4.99
N ALA A 37 0.44 18.13 -5.06
CA ALA A 37 -1.02 18.17 -5.25
C ALA A 37 -1.43 17.64 -6.64
N ILE A 38 -0.62 17.89 -7.68
CA ILE A 38 -0.80 17.32 -9.03
C ILE A 38 -0.56 15.82 -9.00
N LEU A 39 0.58 15.38 -8.44
CA LEU A 39 0.94 13.96 -8.30
C LEU A 39 -0.16 13.15 -7.60
N LEU A 40 -0.69 13.67 -6.49
CA LEU A 40 -1.79 13.04 -5.76
C LEU A 40 -3.06 12.96 -6.62
N SER A 41 -3.38 14.02 -7.37
CA SER A 41 -4.56 14.02 -8.24
C SER A 41 -4.43 13.03 -9.39
N GLU A 42 -3.23 12.90 -9.94
CA GLU A 42 -2.92 11.98 -11.03
C GLU A 42 -3.13 10.52 -10.60
N VAL A 43 -2.51 10.10 -9.49
CA VAL A 43 -2.66 8.71 -9.03
C VAL A 43 -4.10 8.36 -8.68
N LEU A 44 -4.85 9.28 -8.06
CA LEU A 44 -6.24 9.06 -7.72
C LEU A 44 -7.11 8.95 -8.98
N GLY A 45 -6.91 9.82 -9.97
CA GLY A 45 -7.64 9.76 -11.24
C GLY A 45 -7.35 8.51 -12.06
N LEU A 46 -6.09 8.08 -12.11
CA LEU A 46 -5.70 6.82 -12.77
C LEU A 46 -6.28 5.60 -12.05
N TYR A 47 -6.25 5.59 -10.73
CA TYR A 47 -6.85 4.53 -9.93
C TYR A 47 -8.37 4.42 -10.19
N GLU A 48 -9.09 5.54 -10.12
CA GLU A 48 -10.53 5.58 -10.39
C GLU A 48 -10.86 5.09 -11.80
N ALA A 49 -10.14 5.59 -12.81
CA ALA A 49 -10.35 5.21 -14.20
C ALA A 49 -10.12 3.71 -14.44
N LEU A 50 -9.00 3.15 -13.95
CA LEU A 50 -8.68 1.74 -14.19
C LEU A 50 -9.62 0.80 -13.40
N THR A 51 -9.91 1.15 -12.16
CA THR A 51 -10.79 0.32 -11.32
C THR A 51 -12.25 0.31 -11.79
N ALA A 52 -12.68 1.35 -12.50
CA ALA A 52 -13.98 1.37 -13.17
C ALA A 52 -14.04 0.41 -14.37
N VAL A 53 -12.92 0.25 -15.11
CA VAL A 53 -12.83 -0.69 -16.25
C VAL A 53 -12.74 -2.14 -15.79
N TYR A 54 -12.06 -2.39 -14.67
CA TYR A 54 -11.78 -3.72 -14.14
C TYR A 54 -12.44 -3.90 -12.75
N PRO A 55 -13.78 -4.07 -12.68
CA PRO A 55 -14.51 -4.03 -11.41
C PRO A 55 -14.42 -5.31 -10.56
N ASN A 56 -14.03 -6.46 -11.15
CA ASN A 56 -14.10 -7.76 -10.49
C ASN A 56 -12.80 -8.09 -9.73
N ARG A 57 -12.48 -7.29 -8.72
CA ARG A 57 -11.33 -7.51 -7.83
C ARG A 57 -11.81 -8.11 -6.51
N PRO A 58 -11.37 -9.34 -6.17
CA PRO A 58 -11.78 -10.02 -4.94
C PRO A 58 -11.41 -9.25 -3.67
N LYS A 59 -12.32 -9.29 -2.70
CA LYS A 59 -12.19 -8.63 -1.39
C LYS A 59 -12.25 -9.65 -0.26
N GLY A 60 -11.60 -9.32 0.83
CA GLY A 60 -11.62 -10.11 2.06
C GLY A 60 -10.77 -9.44 3.12
N PHE A 61 -10.40 -10.20 4.16
CA PHE A 61 -9.49 -9.68 5.15
C PHE A 61 -8.08 -9.53 4.60
N ILE A 62 -7.53 -8.34 4.74
CA ILE A 62 -6.16 -7.99 4.41
C ILE A 62 -5.44 -7.52 5.66
N HIS A 63 -4.13 -7.72 5.71
CA HIS A 63 -3.29 -7.24 6.80
C HIS A 63 -3.20 -5.70 6.82
N SER A 64 -3.18 -5.09 5.65
CA SER A 64 -3.10 -3.64 5.41
C SER A 64 -1.78 -2.96 5.79
N ASP A 65 -0.85 -3.67 6.41
CA ASP A 65 0.47 -3.17 6.84
C ASP A 65 1.55 -4.27 6.77
N LEU A 66 1.50 -5.13 5.74
CA LEU A 66 2.42 -6.26 5.62
C LEU A 66 3.79 -5.83 5.07
N PHE A 67 4.59 -5.24 5.94
CA PHE A 67 5.99 -4.88 5.72
C PHE A 67 6.93 -5.95 6.30
N ARG A 68 8.22 -5.90 5.94
CA ARG A 68 9.26 -6.81 6.45
C ARG A 68 9.39 -6.77 7.97
N ASP A 69 9.24 -5.59 8.58
CA ASP A 69 9.30 -5.40 10.03
C ASP A 69 8.11 -6.04 10.78
N ASN A 70 7.04 -6.39 10.06
CA ASN A 70 5.90 -7.16 10.58
C ASN A 70 6.00 -8.67 10.28
N THR A 71 7.18 -9.17 9.90
CA THR A 71 7.40 -10.59 9.63
C THR A 71 8.59 -11.15 10.40
N LEU A 72 8.44 -12.37 10.90
CA LEU A 72 9.50 -13.09 11.61
C LEU A 72 10.03 -14.23 10.74
N PHE A 73 11.32 -14.23 10.48
CA PHE A 73 12.00 -15.28 9.76
C PHE A 73 13.02 -15.98 10.65
N GLU A 74 13.15 -17.31 10.49
CA GLU A 74 14.23 -18.11 10.97
C GLU A 74 14.97 -18.72 9.78
N GLY A 75 16.14 -18.20 9.45
CA GLY A 75 16.78 -18.47 8.17
C GLY A 75 15.87 -18.03 7.01
N ASN A 76 15.52 -18.94 6.12
CA ASN A 76 14.63 -18.68 4.97
C ASN A 76 13.16 -19.07 5.23
N GLN A 77 12.79 -19.38 6.48
CA GLN A 77 11.43 -19.78 6.81
C GLN A 77 10.68 -18.66 7.51
N LEU A 78 9.53 -18.27 6.96
CA LEU A 78 8.58 -17.40 7.63
C LEU A 78 7.99 -18.15 8.83
N LYS A 79 8.17 -17.62 10.05
CA LYS A 79 7.69 -18.19 11.31
C LYS A 79 6.48 -17.47 11.88
N GLY A 80 6.31 -16.20 11.53
CA GLY A 80 5.18 -15.44 12.04
C GLY A 80 4.94 -14.16 11.28
N ILE A 81 3.71 -13.70 11.38
CA ILE A 81 3.27 -12.37 10.92
C ILE A 81 2.73 -11.66 12.15
N LEU A 82 3.14 -10.42 12.34
CA LEU A 82 2.86 -9.59 13.51
C LEU A 82 1.97 -8.41 13.11
N ASP A 83 1.48 -7.71 14.13
CA ASP A 83 0.82 -6.41 14.02
C ASP A 83 -0.43 -6.37 13.13
N PHE A 84 -1.46 -7.09 13.55
CA PHE A 84 -2.77 -7.12 12.89
C PHE A 84 -3.70 -5.96 13.28
N TYR A 85 -3.17 -4.86 13.84
CA TYR A 85 -4.01 -3.71 14.24
C TYR A 85 -4.72 -3.04 13.07
N GLU A 86 -4.10 -3.04 11.89
CA GLU A 86 -4.66 -2.49 10.64
C GLU A 86 -5.50 -3.51 9.85
N LEU A 87 -5.71 -4.75 10.38
CA LEU A 87 -6.52 -5.78 9.73
C LEU A 87 -7.88 -5.20 9.31
N ASN A 88 -8.21 -5.30 8.04
CA ASN A 88 -9.38 -4.67 7.44
C ASN A 88 -9.99 -5.54 6.34
N LYS A 89 -11.24 -5.25 5.95
CA LYS A 89 -11.86 -5.82 4.74
C LYS A 89 -11.62 -4.86 3.57
N ASP A 90 -10.80 -5.28 2.62
CA ASP A 90 -10.50 -4.52 1.42
C ASP A 90 -10.12 -5.49 0.27
N GLU A 91 -9.74 -4.96 -0.87
CA GLU A 91 -9.28 -5.75 -2.00
C GLU A 91 -7.92 -6.39 -1.72
N PHE A 92 -7.81 -7.71 -1.97
CA PHE A 92 -6.58 -8.46 -1.71
C PHE A 92 -5.36 -7.87 -2.43
N LEU A 93 -5.59 -7.20 -3.54
CA LEU A 93 -4.55 -6.58 -4.34
C LEU A 93 -3.81 -5.47 -3.57
N PHE A 94 -4.43 -4.82 -2.56
CA PHE A 94 -3.73 -3.86 -1.69
C PHE A 94 -2.64 -4.52 -0.85
N ASP A 95 -2.92 -5.66 -0.22
CA ASP A 95 -1.89 -6.38 0.56
C ASP A 95 -0.74 -6.85 -0.32
N ILE A 96 -1.06 -7.35 -1.52
CA ILE A 96 -0.05 -7.75 -2.50
C ILE A 96 0.82 -6.54 -2.86
N ALA A 97 0.22 -5.40 -3.18
CA ALA A 97 0.93 -4.19 -3.55
C ALA A 97 1.79 -3.63 -2.41
N ILE A 98 1.28 -3.64 -1.17
CA ILE A 98 2.03 -3.21 0.03
C ILE A 98 3.27 -4.11 0.21
N THR A 99 3.07 -5.43 0.13
CA THR A 99 4.14 -6.41 0.28
C THR A 99 5.20 -6.28 -0.82
N LEU A 100 4.78 -6.16 -2.08
CA LEU A 100 5.70 -5.94 -3.20
C LEU A 100 6.49 -4.63 -3.04
N ASN A 101 5.84 -3.56 -2.63
CA ASN A 101 6.47 -2.26 -2.43
C ASN A 101 7.53 -2.28 -1.32
N ASP A 102 7.41 -3.16 -0.33
CA ASP A 102 8.44 -3.27 0.71
C ASP A 102 9.46 -4.36 0.39
N PHE A 103 9.02 -5.60 0.16
CA PHE A 103 9.92 -6.76 0.00
C PHE A 103 10.66 -6.78 -1.33
N CYS A 104 10.06 -6.23 -2.38
CA CYS A 104 10.58 -6.29 -3.74
C CYS A 104 11.09 -4.93 -4.25
N THR A 105 11.46 -4.04 -3.35
CA THR A 105 12.02 -2.73 -3.70
C THR A 105 13.51 -2.69 -3.37
N ASP A 106 14.30 -2.18 -4.28
CA ASP A 106 15.73 -1.92 -4.08
C ASP A 106 15.90 -0.46 -3.59
N TYR A 107 16.51 -0.31 -2.41
CA TYR A 107 16.74 0.96 -1.74
C TYR A 107 18.18 1.42 -1.93
N PRO A 108 18.46 2.73 -1.95
CA PRO A 108 17.56 3.86 -1.65
C PRO A 108 16.73 4.37 -2.83
N GLU A 109 16.96 3.91 -4.06
CA GLU A 109 16.38 4.45 -5.30
C GLU A 109 14.88 4.12 -5.45
N VAL A 110 14.37 3.23 -4.62
CA VAL A 110 12.98 2.73 -4.56
C VAL A 110 12.47 2.08 -5.86
N HIS A 111 13.39 1.52 -6.67
CA HIS A 111 13.04 0.77 -7.86
C HIS A 111 12.42 -0.58 -7.51
N LEU A 112 11.38 -0.96 -8.25
CA LEU A 112 10.82 -2.31 -8.14
C LEU A 112 11.81 -3.33 -8.71
N ASN A 113 12.20 -4.30 -7.90
CA ASN A 113 12.99 -5.44 -8.35
C ASN A 113 12.04 -6.48 -8.99
N GLU A 114 12.01 -6.46 -10.32
CA GLU A 114 11.08 -7.30 -11.09
C GLU A 114 11.28 -8.80 -10.83
N VAL A 115 12.53 -9.24 -10.63
CA VAL A 115 12.82 -10.66 -10.35
C VAL A 115 12.21 -11.09 -9.01
N LYS A 116 12.35 -10.27 -7.96
CA LYS A 116 11.73 -10.53 -6.66
C LYS A 116 10.22 -10.46 -6.75
N ALA A 117 9.68 -9.45 -7.45
CA ALA A 117 8.25 -9.28 -7.61
C ALA A 117 7.62 -10.45 -8.36
N GLN A 118 8.24 -10.89 -9.45
CA GLN A 118 7.79 -12.05 -10.22
C GLN A 118 7.79 -13.33 -9.36
N ALA A 119 8.88 -13.60 -8.64
CA ALA A 119 8.97 -14.75 -7.76
C ALA A 119 7.91 -14.75 -6.66
N PHE A 120 7.63 -13.57 -6.07
CA PHE A 120 6.56 -13.43 -5.09
C PHE A 120 5.19 -13.72 -5.69
N LEU A 121 4.88 -13.15 -6.85
CA LEU A 121 3.59 -13.34 -7.52
C LEU A 121 3.38 -14.79 -7.94
N GLU A 122 4.39 -15.43 -8.51
CA GLU A 122 4.33 -16.85 -8.86
C GLU A 122 4.04 -17.72 -7.63
N ALA A 123 4.74 -17.51 -6.52
CA ALA A 123 4.50 -18.22 -5.28
C ALA A 123 3.09 -17.94 -4.71
N TYR A 124 2.63 -16.69 -4.75
CA TYR A 124 1.28 -16.33 -4.32
C TYR A 124 0.20 -17.02 -5.14
N GLU A 125 0.35 -17.05 -6.47
CA GLU A 125 -0.62 -17.65 -7.39
C GLU A 125 -0.72 -19.17 -7.25
N THR A 126 0.27 -19.86 -6.64
CA THR A 126 0.14 -21.29 -6.29
C THR A 126 -0.96 -21.55 -5.25
N VAL A 127 -1.28 -20.55 -4.42
CA VAL A 127 -2.27 -20.65 -3.35
C VAL A 127 -3.58 -19.97 -3.74
N ARG A 128 -3.51 -18.79 -4.34
CA ARG A 128 -4.66 -18.02 -4.82
C ARG A 128 -4.33 -17.38 -6.17
N PRO A 129 -4.83 -17.92 -7.27
CA PRO A 129 -4.66 -17.30 -8.59
C PRO A 129 -5.21 -15.88 -8.63
N LEU A 130 -4.47 -14.97 -9.25
CA LEU A 130 -4.95 -13.61 -9.53
C LEU A 130 -5.98 -13.64 -10.66
N THR A 131 -7.06 -12.88 -10.50
CA THR A 131 -8.03 -12.67 -11.57
C THR A 131 -7.43 -11.81 -12.69
N THR A 132 -8.07 -11.79 -13.86
CA THR A 132 -7.67 -10.91 -14.97
C THR A 132 -7.70 -9.46 -14.55
N ASP A 133 -8.72 -9.05 -13.77
CA ASP A 133 -8.88 -7.68 -13.31
C ASP A 133 -7.80 -7.29 -12.29
N GLU A 134 -7.40 -8.22 -11.41
CA GLU A 134 -6.28 -7.99 -10.49
C GLU A 134 -4.96 -7.80 -11.25
N LYS A 135 -4.69 -8.64 -12.26
CA LYS A 135 -3.47 -8.54 -13.08
C LYS A 135 -3.44 -7.20 -13.84
N ALA A 136 -4.56 -6.78 -14.41
CA ALA A 136 -4.66 -5.51 -15.13
C ALA A 136 -4.51 -4.28 -14.22
N CYS A 137 -4.82 -4.42 -12.92
CA CYS A 137 -4.75 -3.32 -11.96
C CYS A 137 -3.48 -3.32 -11.09
N LEU A 138 -2.60 -4.33 -11.19
CA LEU A 138 -1.49 -4.48 -10.25
C LEU A 138 -0.60 -3.22 -10.17
N GLU A 139 -0.26 -2.63 -11.30
CA GLU A 139 0.63 -1.45 -11.35
C GLU A 139 0.00 -0.24 -10.65
N ILE A 140 -1.28 0.03 -10.89
CA ILE A 140 -1.94 1.15 -10.22
C ILE A 140 -2.10 0.90 -8.71
N TYR A 141 -2.23 -0.37 -8.28
CA TYR A 141 -2.26 -0.68 -6.86
C TYR A 141 -0.90 -0.51 -6.18
N LEU A 142 0.21 -0.79 -6.88
CA LEU A 142 1.55 -0.46 -6.40
C LEU A 142 1.69 1.05 -6.15
N ALA A 143 1.27 1.86 -7.13
CA ALA A 143 1.27 3.32 -7.00
C ALA A 143 0.33 3.80 -5.88
N MET A 144 -0.87 3.25 -5.81
CA MET A 144 -1.87 3.64 -4.82
C MET A 144 -1.49 3.22 -3.40
N ALA A 145 -0.84 2.06 -3.21
CA ALA A 145 -0.27 1.64 -1.93
C ALA A 145 0.82 2.62 -1.46
N ALA A 146 1.72 3.03 -2.36
CA ALA A 146 2.73 4.04 -2.03
C ALA A 146 2.09 5.40 -1.67
N ALA A 147 1.07 5.84 -2.40
CA ALA A 147 0.32 7.05 -2.11
C ALA A 147 -0.36 6.99 -0.72
N ARG A 148 -0.99 5.86 -0.39
CA ARG A 148 -1.64 5.62 0.91
C ARG A 148 -0.66 5.78 2.07
N PHE A 149 0.54 5.18 1.99
CA PHE A 149 1.56 5.33 3.02
C PHE A 149 2.22 6.70 3.02
N TRP A 150 2.32 7.38 1.88
CA TRP A 150 2.71 8.78 1.83
C TRP A 150 1.75 9.67 2.61
N LEU A 151 0.45 9.56 2.36
CA LEU A 151 -0.60 10.30 3.06
C LEU A 151 -0.59 10.01 4.56
N MET A 152 -0.45 8.74 4.96
CA MET A 152 -0.37 8.35 6.37
C MET A 152 0.82 9.01 7.08
N ARG A 153 2.01 8.99 6.45
CA ARG A 153 3.21 9.62 7.02
C ARG A 153 3.06 11.13 7.10
N LEU A 154 2.38 11.77 6.15
CA LEU A 154 2.06 13.21 6.19
C LEU A 154 1.11 13.54 7.33
N GLN A 155 0.05 12.75 7.56
CA GLN A 155 -0.85 12.95 8.70
C GLN A 155 -0.10 12.86 10.04
N VAL A 156 0.77 11.86 10.19
CA VAL A 156 1.59 11.70 11.40
C VAL A 156 2.51 12.90 11.60
N ALA A 157 3.16 13.36 10.53
CA ALA A 157 4.04 14.54 10.59
C ALA A 157 3.28 15.82 10.99
N GLN A 158 2.11 16.07 10.40
CA GLN A 158 1.26 17.20 10.76
C GLN A 158 0.79 17.14 12.22
N LYS A 159 0.35 15.95 12.67
CA LYS A 159 -0.09 15.73 14.06
C LYS A 159 1.04 15.99 15.06
N ASN A 160 2.24 15.50 14.77
CA ASN A 160 3.42 15.73 15.60
C ASN A 160 3.77 17.21 15.67
N ALA A 161 3.77 17.92 14.53
CA ALA A 161 4.02 19.35 14.47
C ALA A 161 2.98 20.17 15.28
N GLN A 162 1.70 19.84 15.14
CA GLN A 162 0.62 20.50 15.90
C GLN A 162 0.73 20.27 17.41
N GLN A 163 1.27 19.12 17.83
CA GLN A 163 1.46 18.78 19.24
C GLN A 163 2.81 19.25 19.81
N GLY A 164 3.60 19.98 19.00
CA GLY A 164 4.94 20.45 19.41
C GLY A 164 5.94 19.31 19.65
N ARG A 165 5.64 18.12 19.14
CA ARG A 165 6.55 16.96 19.23
C ARG A 165 7.62 17.11 18.17
N THR A 166 8.81 17.52 18.60
CA THR A 166 10.02 17.68 17.76
C THR A 166 11.19 17.00 18.46
N GLY A 167 12.08 16.39 17.70
CA GLY A 167 13.31 15.79 18.22
C GLY A 167 13.55 14.36 17.77
N ASP A 168 14.70 13.81 18.08
CA ASP A 168 15.17 12.49 17.65
C ASP A 168 14.40 11.34 18.33
N ASP A 169 13.65 11.63 19.40
CA ASP A 169 12.86 10.65 20.15
C ASP A 169 11.50 10.32 19.49
N ILE A 170 11.18 10.96 18.36
CA ILE A 170 9.92 10.72 17.64
C ILE A 170 10.19 9.73 16.50
N LEU A 171 9.60 8.55 16.62
CA LEU A 171 9.61 7.56 15.55
C LEU A 171 8.73 8.03 14.39
N GLN A 172 9.28 8.88 13.52
CA GLN A 172 8.58 9.40 12.36
C GLN A 172 9.27 8.93 11.08
N LYS A 173 8.60 8.03 10.35
CA LYS A 173 9.08 7.61 9.02
C LYS A 173 9.00 8.80 8.04
N ASN A 174 10.03 8.97 7.22
CA ASN A 174 10.09 10.07 6.24
C ASN A 174 8.99 9.92 5.16
N PRO A 175 8.09 10.89 4.97
CA PRO A 175 7.10 10.84 3.90
C PRO A 175 7.71 10.81 2.49
N GLN A 176 8.89 11.42 2.31
CA GLN A 176 9.53 11.54 1.00
C GLN A 176 9.88 10.19 0.36
N GLU A 177 10.17 9.16 1.15
CA GLU A 177 10.43 7.82 0.66
C GLU A 177 9.22 7.25 -0.10
N MET A 178 8.02 7.32 0.50
CA MET A 178 6.80 6.83 -0.12
C MET A 178 6.36 7.70 -1.31
N ARG A 179 6.61 9.01 -1.24
CA ARG A 179 6.41 9.91 -2.38
C ARG A 179 7.30 9.54 -3.57
N ASN A 180 8.58 9.28 -3.33
CA ASN A 180 9.51 8.86 -4.37
C ASN A 180 9.10 7.51 -4.97
N MET A 181 8.69 6.57 -4.12
CA MET A 181 8.17 5.28 -4.55
C MET A 181 6.92 5.46 -5.44
N LEU A 182 5.98 6.33 -5.07
CA LEU A 182 4.82 6.65 -5.90
C LEU A 182 5.24 7.15 -7.29
N VAL A 183 6.21 8.08 -7.37
CA VAL A 183 6.73 8.58 -8.64
C VAL A 183 7.32 7.46 -9.48
N GLU A 184 8.11 6.57 -8.87
CA GLU A 184 8.69 5.41 -9.58
C GLU A 184 7.61 4.45 -10.09
N ARG A 185 6.57 4.17 -9.31
CA ARG A 185 5.49 3.27 -9.73
C ARG A 185 4.65 3.83 -10.88
N LEU A 186 4.44 5.15 -10.92
CA LEU A 186 3.70 5.78 -12.03
C LEU A 186 4.46 5.75 -13.36
N LYS A 187 5.79 5.65 -13.37
CA LYS A 187 6.57 5.52 -14.61
C LYS A 187 6.22 4.26 -15.41
N PHE A 188 5.88 3.16 -14.73
CA PHE A 188 5.46 1.91 -15.39
C PHE A 188 4.16 2.06 -16.17
N MET A 189 3.28 2.97 -15.75
CA MET A 189 1.99 3.19 -16.39
C MET A 189 2.06 4.10 -17.62
N THR A 190 3.17 4.79 -17.83
CA THR A 190 3.37 5.74 -18.93
C THR A 190 4.33 5.23 -20.02
N ALA A 191 4.90 4.04 -19.83
CA ALA A 191 5.82 3.37 -20.76
C ALA A 191 5.05 2.39 -21.65
#